data_fb089c12863bb43a3ddddaa78eafee61
#
_entry.id   fb089c12863bb43a3ddddaa78eafee61
#
_cell.length_a   1.000
_cell.length_b   1.000
_cell.length_c   1.000
_cell.angle_alpha   90.00
_cell.angle_beta   90.00
_cell.angle_gamma   90.00
#
_symmetry.space_group_name_H-M   'P 1'
#
loop_
_entity.id
_entity.type
_entity.pdbx_description
1 polymer ?
#
loop_
_entity_poly.entity_id
_entity_poly.type
_entity_poly.pdbx_seq_one_letter_code
_entity_poly.pdbx_strand_id
1 'polypeptide(L)'
;MTPTLRTDRGLDRLVNFSDATVAIAITLLLLPLVDVADEIQHESLGDLLADHVGTVVAFFVSFIVISRLWLSHHRLFEATRSYSTLVLRVNFVWLASIAFLPFASNLIA
;
A
#
# COMPACT_ATOMS: atom_id res chain seq x y z
N MET A 1 33.13 -9.98 -3.68
CA MET A 1 32.60 -9.75 -3.17
C MET A 1 31.80 -9.75 -3.02
N THR A 2 31.67 -9.75 -3.04
CA THR A 2 30.94 -9.71 -2.69
C THR A 2 30.27 -9.36 -1.93
N PRO A 3 30.40 -8.80 -1.17
CA PRO A 3 29.38 -8.67 -0.23
C PRO A 3 28.21 -7.98 -0.79
N THR A 4 27.22 -8.75 -0.95
CA THR A 4 25.92 -8.26 -1.29
C THR A 4 25.17 -7.84 -0.03
N LEU A 5 25.75 -8.10 1.17
CA LEU A 5 25.10 -7.73 2.42
C LEU A 5 25.28 -6.25 2.73
N ARG A 6 24.24 -5.65 3.26
CA ARG A 6 24.22 -4.24 3.65
C ARG A 6 24.21 -4.11 5.17
N THR A 7 24.58 -2.93 5.65
CA THR A 7 24.62 -2.66 7.08
C THR A 7 23.23 -2.51 7.68
N ASP A 8 23.14 -2.53 9.01
CA ASP A 8 21.89 -2.30 9.73
C ASP A 8 21.30 -0.93 9.37
N ARG A 9 22.14 0.08 9.19
CA ARG A 9 21.69 1.42 8.82
C ARG A 9 21.05 1.43 7.44
N GLY A 10 21.64 0.71 6.49
CA GLY A 10 21.07 0.56 5.15
C GLY A 10 19.75 -0.18 5.20
N LEU A 11 19.65 -1.20 6.04
CA LEU A 11 18.43 -1.95 6.23
C LEU A 11 17.33 -1.06 6.80
N ASP A 12 17.62 -0.24 7.81
CA ASP A 12 16.65 0.67 8.39
C ASP A 12 16.12 1.67 7.35
N ARG A 13 17.00 2.16 6.49
CA ARG A 13 16.60 3.08 5.43
C ARG A 13 15.70 2.39 4.41
N LEU A 14 15.98 1.15 4.07
CA LEU A 14 15.15 0.38 3.15
C LEU A 14 13.77 0.14 3.74
N VAL A 15 13.70 -0.23 5.01
CA VAL A 15 12.43 -0.45 5.71
C VAL A 15 11.63 0.85 5.77
N ASN A 16 12.28 1.95 6.13
CA ASN A 16 11.61 3.25 6.20
C ASN A 16 11.06 3.69 4.85
N PHE A 17 11.83 3.49 3.78
CA PHE A 17 11.37 3.79 2.44
C PHE A 17 10.17 2.92 2.05
N SER A 18 10.22 1.64 2.39
CA SER A 18 9.13 0.70 2.11
C SER A 18 7.86 1.10 2.86
N ASP A 19 7.99 1.45 4.14
CA ASP A 19 6.85 1.87 4.95
C ASP A 19 6.22 3.15 4.40
N ALA A 20 7.05 4.09 3.97
CA ALA A 20 6.56 5.34 3.37
C ALA A 20 5.80 5.07 2.07
N THR A 21 6.30 4.17 1.23
CA THR A 21 5.63 3.79 -0.01
C THR A 21 4.27 3.16 0.25
N VAL A 22 4.21 2.26 1.24
CA VAL A 22 2.95 1.62 1.63
C VAL A 22 1.96 2.64 2.17
N ALA A 23 2.44 3.58 3.00
CA ALA A 23 1.59 4.63 3.56
C ALA A 23 0.97 5.49 2.45
N ILE A 24 1.74 5.85 1.45
CA ILE A 24 1.24 6.62 0.31
C ILE A 24 0.21 5.81 -0.48
N ALA A 25 0.48 4.53 -0.72
CA ALA A 25 -0.45 3.66 -1.44
C ALA A 25 -1.79 3.56 -0.71
N ILE A 26 -1.76 3.41 0.61
CA ILE A 26 -2.99 3.34 1.40
C ILE A 26 -3.79 4.63 1.27
N THR A 27 -3.14 5.78 1.32
CA THR A 27 -3.84 7.06 1.20
C THR A 27 -4.41 7.28 -0.19
N LEU A 28 -3.75 6.76 -1.24
CA LEU A 28 -4.26 6.85 -2.60
C LEU A 28 -5.55 6.06 -2.81
N LEU A 29 -5.82 5.07 -1.97
CA LEU A 29 -7.09 4.34 -2.03
C LEU A 29 -8.29 5.22 -1.75
N LEU A 30 -8.09 6.34 -1.04
CA LEU A 30 -9.18 7.26 -0.72
C LEU A 30 -9.59 8.14 -1.90
N LEU A 31 -8.74 8.30 -2.92
CA LEU A 31 -9.02 9.23 -4.01
C LEU A 31 -10.36 8.98 -4.72
N PRO A 32 -10.72 7.73 -5.06
CA PRO A 32 -12.03 7.50 -5.71
C PRO A 32 -13.19 7.91 -4.82
N LEU A 33 -13.08 7.76 -3.50
CA LEU A 33 -14.13 8.18 -2.57
C LEU A 33 -14.20 9.70 -2.46
N VAL A 34 -13.05 10.38 -2.51
CA VAL A 34 -13.01 11.84 -2.52
C VAL A 34 -13.68 12.37 -3.78
N ASP A 35 -13.40 11.78 -4.94
CA ASP A 35 -14.01 12.18 -6.21
C ASP A 35 -15.53 12.02 -6.17
N VAL A 36 -16.01 10.92 -5.60
CA VAL A 36 -17.44 10.69 -5.44
C VAL A 36 -18.06 11.76 -4.55
N ALA A 37 -17.42 12.10 -3.44
CA ALA A 37 -17.92 13.12 -2.52
C ALA A 37 -17.99 14.50 -3.20
N ASP A 38 -17.03 14.83 -4.07
CA ASP A 38 -17.01 16.10 -4.79
C ASP A 38 -18.13 16.19 -5.83
N GLU A 39 -18.47 15.08 -6.46
CA GLU A 39 -19.49 15.06 -7.48
C GLU A 39 -20.91 15.20 -6.92
N ILE A 40 -21.13 14.73 -5.70
CA ILE A 40 -22.47 14.63 -5.13
C ILE A 40 -22.53 15.40 -3.82
N GLN A 41 -22.86 16.71 -3.95
CA GLN A 41 -22.85 17.62 -2.79
C GLN A 41 -24.17 17.66 -2.02
N HIS A 42 -25.24 17.12 -2.59
CA HIS A 42 -26.58 17.28 -2.02
C HIS A 42 -27.22 15.99 -1.52
N GLU A 43 -26.51 14.88 -1.62
CA GLU A 43 -27.01 13.61 -1.09
C GLU A 43 -26.63 13.43 0.37
N SER A 44 -27.46 12.67 1.10
CA SER A 44 -27.07 12.25 2.44
C SER A 44 -25.90 11.26 2.36
N LEU A 45 -25.15 11.13 3.46
CA LEU A 45 -24.05 10.19 3.50
C LEU A 45 -24.53 8.76 3.23
N GLY A 46 -25.68 8.38 3.79
CA GLY A 46 -26.24 7.04 3.56
C GLY A 46 -26.54 6.77 2.10
N ASP A 47 -27.17 7.74 1.42
CA ASP A 47 -27.48 7.61 -0.01
C ASP A 47 -26.23 7.57 -0.86
N LEU A 48 -25.23 8.39 -0.53
CA LEU A 48 -23.97 8.41 -1.23
C LEU A 48 -23.25 7.05 -1.14
N LEU A 49 -23.20 6.48 0.05
CA LEU A 49 -22.57 5.18 0.26
C LEU A 49 -23.34 4.06 -0.43
N ALA A 50 -24.67 4.12 -0.41
CA ALA A 50 -25.50 3.12 -1.05
C ALA A 50 -25.31 3.12 -2.57
N ASP A 51 -25.23 4.32 -3.16
CA ASP A 51 -25.07 4.46 -4.61
C ASP A 51 -23.68 4.07 -5.09
N HIS A 52 -22.67 4.10 -4.19
CA HIS A 52 -21.28 3.83 -4.55
C HIS A 52 -20.70 2.68 -3.72
N VAL A 53 -21.53 1.68 -3.43
CA VAL A 53 -21.13 0.58 -2.56
C VAL A 53 -19.95 -0.19 -3.13
N GLY A 54 -19.84 -0.32 -4.45
CA GLY A 54 -18.70 -0.99 -5.07
C GLY A 54 -17.39 -0.28 -4.77
N THR A 55 -17.39 1.04 -4.87
CA THR A 55 -16.19 1.84 -4.59
C THR A 55 -15.81 1.74 -3.11
N VAL A 56 -16.79 1.79 -2.21
CA VAL A 56 -16.56 1.70 -0.78
C VAL A 56 -16.00 0.32 -0.40
N VAL A 57 -16.61 -0.74 -0.93
CA VAL A 57 -16.15 -2.11 -0.67
C VAL A 57 -14.74 -2.32 -1.21
N ALA A 58 -14.46 -1.84 -2.42
CA ALA A 58 -13.13 -1.95 -3.01
C ALA A 58 -12.09 -1.24 -2.14
N PHE A 59 -12.42 -0.08 -1.58
CA PHE A 59 -11.53 0.62 -0.67
C PHE A 59 -11.19 -0.23 0.56
N PHE A 60 -12.20 -0.78 1.25
CA PHE A 60 -11.95 -1.54 2.46
C PHE A 60 -11.23 -2.85 2.20
N VAL A 61 -11.58 -3.56 1.12
CA VAL A 61 -10.89 -4.79 0.76
C VAL A 61 -9.42 -4.51 0.45
N SER A 62 -9.16 -3.49 -0.34
CA SER A 62 -7.78 -3.12 -0.70
C SER A 62 -7.00 -2.65 0.51
N PHE A 63 -7.63 -1.88 1.39
CA PHE A 63 -7.00 -1.44 2.64
C PHE A 63 -6.56 -2.63 3.49
N ILE A 64 -7.46 -3.60 3.66
CA ILE A 64 -7.15 -4.81 4.44
C ILE A 64 -6.02 -5.61 3.78
N VAL A 65 -6.05 -5.76 2.46
CA VAL A 65 -5.01 -6.49 1.74
C VAL A 65 -3.66 -5.82 1.92
N ILE A 66 -3.58 -4.51 1.70
CA ILE A 66 -2.33 -3.77 1.86
C ILE A 66 -1.83 -3.84 3.31
N SER A 67 -2.74 -3.69 4.27
CA SER A 67 -2.39 -3.74 5.69
C SER A 67 -1.80 -5.09 6.08
N ARG A 68 -2.37 -6.18 5.57
CA ARG A 68 -1.85 -7.51 5.83
C ARG A 68 -0.50 -7.74 5.16
N LEU A 69 -0.34 -7.25 3.94
CA LEU A 69 0.94 -7.33 3.23
C LEU A 69 2.02 -6.53 3.96
N TRP A 70 1.66 -5.34 4.45
CA TRP A 70 2.60 -4.53 5.24
C TRP A 70 3.00 -5.26 6.53
N LEU A 71 2.04 -5.85 7.22
CA LEU A 71 2.32 -6.54 8.46
C LEU A 71 3.27 -7.72 8.24
N SER A 72 3.06 -8.50 7.17
CA SER A 72 3.96 -9.58 6.81
C SER A 72 5.35 -9.06 6.48
N HIS A 73 5.43 -7.98 5.73
CA HIS A 73 6.68 -7.33 5.36
C HIS A 73 7.41 -6.82 6.62
N HIS A 74 6.67 -6.18 7.51
CA HIS A 74 7.20 -5.65 8.76
C HIS A 74 7.80 -6.77 9.62
N ARG A 75 7.07 -7.89 9.77
CA ARG A 75 7.54 -9.03 10.55
C ARG A 75 8.80 -9.64 9.95
N LEU A 76 8.84 -9.76 8.62
CA LEU A 76 9.99 -10.32 7.93
C LEU A 76 11.22 -9.46 8.19
N PHE A 77 11.10 -8.14 8.05
CA PHE A 77 12.23 -7.25 8.23
C PHE A 77 12.64 -7.04 9.69
N GLU A 78 11.72 -7.21 10.64
CA GLU A 78 12.09 -7.20 12.06
C GLU A 78 13.02 -8.37 12.40
N ALA A 79 12.84 -9.52 11.75
CA ALA A 79 13.67 -10.69 11.95
C ALA A 79 14.98 -10.63 11.18
N THR A 80 15.15 -9.64 10.31
CA THR A 80 16.30 -9.52 9.42
C THR A 80 17.27 -8.47 9.97
N ARG A 81 18.56 -8.84 10.06
CA ARG A 81 19.59 -7.93 10.57
C ARG A 81 20.39 -7.26 9.47
N SER A 82 20.37 -7.83 8.29
CA SER A 82 21.03 -7.27 7.11
C SER A 82 20.29 -7.72 5.87
N TYR A 83 20.63 -7.13 4.74
CA TYR A 83 19.98 -7.51 3.50
C TYR A 83 21.00 -7.61 2.37
N SER A 84 20.66 -8.43 1.37
CA SER A 84 21.45 -8.61 0.16
C SER A 84 20.88 -7.80 -0.99
N THR A 85 21.61 -7.74 -2.09
CA THR A 85 21.10 -7.13 -3.32
C THR A 85 19.85 -7.84 -3.82
N LEU A 86 19.77 -9.16 -3.65
CA LEU A 86 18.57 -9.90 -4.03
C LEU A 86 17.36 -9.46 -3.22
N VAL A 87 17.51 -9.31 -1.90
CA VAL A 87 16.43 -8.84 -1.04
C VAL A 87 15.99 -7.44 -1.46
N LEU A 88 16.94 -6.57 -1.79
CA LEU A 88 16.64 -5.22 -2.26
C LEU A 88 15.79 -5.26 -3.52
N ARG A 89 16.16 -6.06 -4.51
CA ARG A 89 15.43 -6.17 -5.77
C ARG A 89 14.04 -6.76 -5.58
N VAL A 90 13.93 -7.81 -4.80
CA VAL A 90 12.64 -8.44 -4.49
C VAL A 90 11.74 -7.44 -3.77
N ASN A 91 12.31 -6.66 -2.85
CA ASN A 91 11.56 -5.64 -2.13
C ASN A 91 11.01 -4.58 -3.07
N PHE A 92 11.78 -4.15 -4.07
CA PHE A 92 11.29 -3.16 -5.04
C PHE A 92 10.17 -3.72 -5.92
N VAL A 93 10.24 -4.99 -6.30
CA VAL A 93 9.15 -5.64 -7.02
C VAL A 93 7.88 -5.67 -6.15
N TRP A 94 8.04 -5.99 -4.87
CA TRP A 94 6.93 -5.99 -3.92
C TRP A 94 6.33 -4.58 -3.79
N LEU A 95 7.16 -3.55 -3.68
CA LEU A 95 6.70 -2.16 -3.59
C LEU A 95 5.96 -1.72 -4.84
N ALA A 96 6.44 -2.13 -6.02
CA ALA A 96 5.75 -1.83 -7.27
C ALA A 96 4.36 -2.45 -7.28
N SER A 97 4.23 -3.67 -6.77
CA SER A 97 2.94 -4.35 -6.66
C SER A 97 1.98 -3.60 -5.73
N ILE A 98 2.48 -3.16 -4.58
CA ILE A 98 1.69 -2.39 -3.62
C ILE A 98 1.27 -1.05 -4.23
N ALA A 99 2.20 -0.35 -4.88
CA ALA A 99 1.90 0.94 -5.51
C ALA A 99 0.88 0.82 -6.63
N PHE A 100 0.80 -0.34 -7.29
CA PHE A 100 -0.17 -0.59 -8.34
C PHE A 100 -1.57 -0.86 -7.81
N LEU A 101 -1.70 -1.33 -6.57
CA LEU A 101 -3.00 -1.73 -6.01
C LEU A 101 -4.06 -0.62 -6.02
N PRO A 102 -3.74 0.65 -5.71
CA PRO A 102 -4.76 1.69 -5.81
C PRO A 102 -5.36 1.82 -7.21
N PHE A 103 -4.52 1.70 -8.24
CA PHE A 103 -4.99 1.72 -9.62
C PHE A 103 -5.88 0.51 -9.92
N ALA A 104 -5.43 -0.69 -9.54
CA ALA A 104 -6.20 -1.91 -9.74
C ALA A 104 -7.53 -1.86 -8.98
N SER A 105 -7.52 -1.35 -7.75
CA SER A 105 -8.72 -1.18 -6.95
C SER A 105 -9.72 -0.26 -7.64
N ASN A 106 -9.25 0.82 -8.23
CA ASN A 106 -10.11 1.77 -8.93
C ASN A 106 -10.73 1.15 -10.19
N LEU A 107 -10.03 0.23 -10.85
CA LEU A 107 -10.55 -0.44 -12.04
C LEU A 107 -11.75 -1.34 -11.75
N ILE A 108 -11.79 -1.94 -10.56
CA ILE A 108 -12.84 -2.90 -10.21
C ILE A 108 -13.97 -2.27 -9.38
N ALA A 109 -13.81 -1.02 -8.99
CA ALA A 109 -14.79 -0.33 -8.15
C ALA A 109 -16.01 0.19 -8.92
#